data_e6654916e810136f089c0e1ffe3a6fb2
#
_entry.id   e6654916e810136f089c0e1ffe3a6fb2
#
_cell.length_a   1.000
_cell.length_b   1.000
_cell.length_c   1.000
_cell.angle_alpha   90.00
_cell.angle_beta   90.00
_cell.angle_gamma   90.00
#
_symmetry.space_group_name_H-M   'P 1'
#
loop_
_entity.id
_entity.type
_entity.pdbx_description
1 polymer ?
#
loop_
_entity_poly.entity_id
_entity_poly.type
_entity_poly.pdbx_seq_one_letter_code
_entity_poly.pdbx_strand_id
1 'polypeptide(L)'
;QTLLFRDKQFSLRIPTAITPRYNPATQTIKQDISFADSGWNNDNKNIEINTTVVSDEDETEKVNPITIRVHLNSGFEITQLNSPFHSISKTPIAFGEQLIELTGVNYADRDFVLTWSAKAQSAPQAALFSNTIDEMNYHLIMLMPPEDSTQQPLPRELVLVIDTSGSMHGDSMSQAKASAKTAIEQLQSGDRFNIIEFNDQAKPLFSTAQPINPETRPQALSFIDKLDANGGTEMARALNLALNENYSDQHIRQIIFMTDGAVNNEAQLFEMIKARLGKSRLFTVGIGSAPNSHFMNKAAKYGRGTFTYIGDTTEVKQKMQRLLNKLKTPVMSNLMAIWDNDEVDVWPKNIPDLYANEPLILVAKTAKKDQKVTIQGIRNQTQWQASLSVNQGKNAPGVDVRWARAKIEALTEQMHSRSGSNDVKQEITNIALQHHLVSQFTSLVAVDKTSAVKPVEAVSKAQTVALNRPHGMTSKTTFAFPSTATNGPLWLLI
;
A
#
# COMPACT_ATOMS: atom_id res chain seq x y z
N GLN A 1 9.17 -7.31 -6.01
CA GLN A 1 9.13 -6.16 -5.11
C GLN A 1 8.14 -5.13 -5.68
N THR A 2 7.40 -4.43 -4.80
CA THR A 2 6.42 -3.43 -5.24
C THR A 2 7.13 -2.10 -5.50
N LEU A 3 6.85 -1.49 -6.67
CA LEU A 3 7.31 -0.14 -6.95
C LEU A 3 6.51 0.86 -6.11
N LEU A 4 7.20 1.86 -5.59
CA LEU A 4 6.58 3.00 -4.92
C LEU A 4 6.44 4.14 -5.92
N PHE A 5 5.33 4.88 -5.82
CA PHE A 5 5.13 6.12 -6.55
C PHE A 5 4.81 7.24 -5.56
N ARG A 6 5.68 8.24 -5.51
CA ARG A 6 5.54 9.42 -4.64
C ARG A 6 6.11 10.64 -5.34
N ASP A 7 5.49 11.77 -5.14
CA ASP A 7 5.95 13.06 -5.67
C ASP A 7 6.29 13.02 -7.17
N LYS A 8 5.42 12.37 -7.97
CA LYS A 8 5.55 12.15 -9.41
C LYS A 8 6.74 11.26 -9.83
N GLN A 9 7.35 10.54 -8.90
CA GLN A 9 8.46 9.64 -9.16
C GLN A 9 8.11 8.20 -8.79
N PHE A 10 8.51 7.28 -9.65
CA PHE A 10 8.60 5.87 -9.32
C PHE A 10 9.91 5.60 -8.59
N SER A 11 9.88 4.67 -7.65
CA SER A 11 11.05 4.23 -6.91
C SER A 11 11.08 2.71 -6.79
N LEU A 12 12.22 2.13 -7.16
CA LEU A 12 12.57 0.74 -6.90
C LEU A 12 13.67 0.71 -5.85
N ARG A 13 13.46 0.00 -4.75
CA ARG A 13 14.47 -0.24 -3.72
C ARG A 13 14.81 -1.71 -3.65
N ILE A 14 16.06 -2.06 -3.83
CA ILE A 14 16.59 -3.41 -3.65
C ILE A 14 17.48 -3.38 -2.40
N PRO A 15 17.07 -4.03 -1.30
CA PRO A 15 17.89 -4.11 -0.11
C PRO A 15 19.10 -5.00 -0.40
N THR A 16 20.28 -4.42 -0.33
CA THR A 16 21.57 -5.09 -0.52
C THR A 16 22.42 -5.05 0.73
N ALA A 17 22.21 -4.07 1.62
CA ALA A 17 22.91 -3.97 2.89
C ALA A 17 22.23 -4.84 3.95
N ILE A 18 23.02 -5.68 4.61
CA ILE A 18 22.60 -6.45 5.78
C ILE A 18 23.14 -5.71 7.00
N THR A 19 22.26 -5.06 7.75
CA THR A 19 22.66 -4.41 9.00
C THR A 19 22.91 -5.45 10.08
N PRO A 20 24.01 -5.32 10.85
CA PRO A 20 24.26 -6.19 11.99
C PRO A 20 23.10 -6.10 12.97
N ARG A 21 22.57 -7.24 13.39
CA ARG A 21 21.56 -7.29 14.45
C ARG A 21 22.25 -7.12 15.79
N TYR A 22 21.71 -6.29 16.64
CA TYR A 22 22.15 -6.23 18.04
C TYR A 22 21.84 -7.58 18.69
N ASN A 23 22.90 -8.26 19.15
CA ASN A 23 22.79 -9.43 20.00
C ASN A 23 23.30 -9.04 21.39
N PRO A 24 22.43 -8.89 22.40
CA PRO A 24 22.84 -8.48 23.75
C PRO A 24 23.67 -9.54 24.48
N ALA A 25 23.74 -10.74 23.96
CA ALA A 25 24.47 -11.83 24.59
C ALA A 25 25.90 -11.95 24.06
N THR A 26 26.86 -11.39 24.78
CA THR A 26 28.28 -11.78 24.71
C THR A 26 28.52 -13.19 25.33
N GLN A 27 27.48 -13.90 25.69
CA GLN A 27 27.55 -15.27 26.15
C GLN A 27 27.00 -16.18 25.07
N THR A 28 27.80 -17.07 24.58
CA THR A 28 27.40 -18.22 23.78
C THR A 28 26.48 -19.10 24.64
N ILE A 29 25.19 -18.76 24.68
CA ILE A 29 24.18 -19.65 25.20
C ILE A 29 23.99 -20.69 24.09
N LYS A 30 24.59 -21.87 24.27
CA LYS A 30 24.14 -23.05 23.56
C LYS A 30 22.72 -23.35 24.04
N GLN A 31 21.75 -22.75 23.38
CA GLN A 31 20.36 -23.14 23.53
C GLN A 31 20.17 -24.38 22.66
N ASP A 32 20.18 -25.53 23.28
CA ASP A 32 19.60 -26.74 22.73
C ASP A 32 18.10 -26.48 22.58
N ILE A 33 17.68 -25.97 21.43
CA ILE A 33 16.28 -25.90 21.08
C ILE A 33 15.88 -27.32 20.67
N SER A 34 15.50 -28.13 21.65
CA SER A 34 14.80 -29.37 21.39
C SER A 34 13.38 -29.02 20.98
N PHE A 35 13.06 -29.11 19.70
CA PHE A 35 11.69 -29.20 19.23
C PHE A 35 11.17 -30.61 19.55
N ALA A 36 10.85 -30.86 20.83
CA ALA A 36 10.02 -31.98 21.19
C ALA A 36 8.61 -31.70 20.72
N ASP A 37 8.02 -32.60 19.95
CA ASP A 37 6.64 -32.67 19.49
C ASP A 37 6.21 -31.98 18.19
N SER A 38 7.02 -31.91 17.17
CA SER A 38 6.53 -31.66 15.82
C SER A 38 6.98 -32.71 14.83
N GLY A 39 6.63 -33.97 14.96
CA GLY A 39 6.61 -35.04 13.94
C GLY A 39 7.61 -35.04 12.77
N TRP A 40 8.65 -34.24 12.80
CA TRP A 40 9.72 -34.14 11.83
C TRP A 40 11.01 -34.66 12.42
N ASN A 41 11.60 -35.56 11.70
CA ASN A 41 12.73 -36.40 12.06
C ASN A 41 13.85 -35.69 12.81
N ASN A 42 14.28 -36.30 13.91
CA ASN A 42 15.43 -35.95 14.76
C ASN A 42 16.75 -36.09 14.02
N ASP A 43 17.12 -35.16 13.17
CA ASP A 43 18.50 -34.92 12.81
C ASP A 43 18.87 -33.51 13.31
N ASN A 44 19.41 -33.48 14.55
CA ASN A 44 20.00 -32.28 15.16
C ASN A 44 21.17 -31.80 14.30
N LYS A 45 20.92 -31.02 13.28
CA LYS A 45 21.93 -30.20 12.61
C LYS A 45 21.80 -28.78 13.12
N ASN A 46 22.57 -28.47 14.18
CA ASN A 46 22.80 -27.10 14.62
C ASN A 46 23.53 -26.37 13.51
N ILE A 47 22.80 -25.59 12.69
CA ILE A 47 23.40 -24.64 11.77
C ILE A 47 23.62 -23.36 12.58
N GLU A 48 24.84 -23.22 13.14
CA GLU A 48 25.25 -21.92 13.68
C GLU A 48 25.59 -20.99 12.53
N ILE A 49 24.70 -20.02 12.25
CA ILE A 49 25.02 -18.93 11.34
C ILE A 49 25.69 -17.83 12.19
N ASN A 50 27.01 -17.88 12.25
CA ASN A 50 27.79 -16.79 12.86
C ASN A 50 27.97 -15.67 11.84
N THR A 51 27.27 -14.55 12.03
CA THR A 51 27.49 -13.32 11.26
C THR A 51 28.55 -12.49 11.97
N THR A 52 29.74 -12.38 11.38
CA THR A 52 30.81 -11.49 11.86
C THR A 52 30.81 -10.20 11.04
N VAL A 53 30.79 -9.06 11.72
CA VAL A 53 31.08 -7.77 11.08
C VAL A 53 32.59 -7.67 10.85
N VAL A 54 33.02 -7.29 9.67
CA VAL A 54 34.45 -7.06 9.37
C VAL A 54 35.04 -6.14 10.43
N SER A 55 36.14 -6.55 11.07
CA SER A 55 36.78 -5.80 12.16
C SER A 55 37.52 -4.56 11.66
N ASP A 56 37.77 -3.61 12.56
CA ASP A 56 38.39 -2.32 12.26
C ASP A 56 39.82 -2.37 11.72
N GLU A 57 40.48 -3.49 11.88
CA GLU A 57 41.88 -3.64 11.46
C GLU A 57 42.06 -3.78 9.96
N ASP A 58 40.97 -4.14 9.22
CA ASP A 58 40.94 -4.30 7.76
C ASP A 58 40.01 -3.28 7.08
N GLU A 59 40.14 -1.98 7.35
CA GLU A 59 39.36 -0.92 6.66
C GLU A 59 39.51 -0.93 5.12
N THR A 60 40.43 -1.70 4.58
CA THR A 60 40.81 -1.72 3.17
C THR A 60 40.08 -2.78 2.36
N GLU A 61 39.58 -3.85 2.95
CA GLU A 61 38.92 -4.92 2.21
C GLU A 61 37.39 -4.88 2.38
N LYS A 62 36.72 -4.19 1.45
CA LYS A 62 35.29 -4.35 1.30
C LYS A 62 35.00 -5.71 0.68
N VAL A 63 34.08 -6.45 1.30
CA VAL A 63 33.63 -7.77 0.87
C VAL A 63 32.26 -7.69 0.21
N ASN A 64 31.80 -8.76 -0.40
CA ASN A 64 30.51 -8.86 -1.06
C ASN A 64 30.32 -7.82 -2.19
N PRO A 65 31.11 -7.90 -3.26
CA PRO A 65 30.90 -7.06 -4.42
C PRO A 65 29.54 -7.40 -5.04
N ILE A 66 28.83 -6.37 -5.48
CA ILE A 66 27.52 -6.50 -6.12
C ILE A 66 27.54 -5.98 -7.55
N THR A 67 26.79 -6.67 -8.39
CA THR A 67 26.46 -6.21 -9.74
C THR A 67 24.94 -6.15 -9.85
N ILE A 68 24.43 -5.02 -10.31
CA ILE A 68 22.98 -4.83 -10.50
C ILE A 68 22.78 -4.38 -11.95
N ARG A 69 21.92 -5.10 -12.65
CA ARG A 69 21.44 -4.77 -13.98
C ARG A 69 19.91 -4.67 -13.92
N VAL A 70 19.37 -3.53 -14.32
CA VAL A 70 17.93 -3.28 -14.36
C VAL A 70 17.51 -3.00 -15.79
N HIS A 71 16.67 -3.85 -16.34
CA HIS A 71 15.96 -3.57 -17.58
C HIS A 71 14.64 -2.87 -17.21
N LEU A 72 14.63 -1.54 -17.30
CA LEU A 72 13.47 -0.73 -17.00
C LEU A 72 12.60 -0.60 -18.25
N ASN A 73 11.35 -1.04 -18.14
CA ASN A 73 10.30 -0.77 -19.12
C ASN A 73 9.18 0.01 -18.41
N SER A 74 9.16 1.32 -18.59
CA SER A 74 8.19 2.21 -17.91
C SER A 74 6.83 2.26 -18.61
N GLY A 75 6.75 1.86 -19.88
CA GLY A 75 5.58 2.07 -20.73
C GLY A 75 5.37 3.52 -21.18
N PHE A 76 6.14 4.47 -20.64
CA PHE A 76 6.10 5.91 -20.91
C PHE A 76 7.49 6.46 -21.19
N GLU A 77 7.57 7.62 -21.84
CA GLU A 77 8.85 8.32 -22.00
C GLU A 77 9.42 8.72 -20.64
N ILE A 78 10.69 8.37 -20.38
CA ILE A 78 11.37 8.63 -19.11
C ILE A 78 12.09 9.97 -19.20
N THR A 79 11.82 10.88 -18.24
CA THR A 79 12.44 12.21 -18.19
C THR A 79 13.55 12.33 -17.17
N GLN A 80 13.37 11.70 -16.01
CA GLN A 80 14.34 11.72 -14.93
C GLN A 80 14.61 10.27 -14.53
N LEU A 81 15.88 9.91 -14.49
CA LEU A 81 16.32 8.60 -14.06
C LEU A 81 17.58 8.78 -13.22
N ASN A 82 17.54 8.38 -11.96
CA ASN A 82 18.64 8.59 -11.04
C ASN A 82 18.75 7.46 -10.01
N SER A 83 19.96 7.28 -9.49
CA SER A 83 20.23 6.47 -8.30
C SER A 83 20.98 7.32 -7.29
N PRO A 84 20.38 7.65 -6.12
CA PRO A 84 20.99 8.59 -5.17
C PRO A 84 22.23 8.03 -4.47
N PHE A 85 22.39 6.71 -4.43
CA PHE A 85 23.44 6.06 -3.65
C PHE A 85 24.48 5.32 -4.48
N HIS A 86 24.25 5.14 -5.79
CA HIS A 86 25.14 4.41 -6.66
C HIS A 86 25.32 5.14 -7.99
N SER A 87 26.53 5.09 -8.53
CA SER A 87 26.79 5.55 -9.89
C SER A 87 26.25 4.54 -10.89
N ILE A 88 25.49 5.00 -11.88
CA ILE A 88 24.83 4.14 -12.86
C ILE A 88 25.15 4.58 -14.30
N SER A 89 25.28 3.64 -15.19
CA SER A 89 25.20 3.85 -16.63
C SER A 89 23.75 3.68 -17.10
N LYS A 90 23.37 4.39 -18.15
CA LYS A 90 22.02 4.41 -18.71
C LYS A 90 22.12 4.24 -20.22
N THR A 91 21.59 3.14 -20.71
CA THR A 91 21.59 2.82 -22.16
C THR A 91 20.14 2.74 -22.63
N PRO A 92 19.68 3.70 -23.46
CA PRO A 92 18.36 3.62 -24.08
C PRO A 92 18.26 2.40 -24.98
N ILE A 93 17.15 1.64 -24.90
CA ILE A 93 16.88 0.49 -25.76
C ILE A 93 15.74 0.81 -26.73
N ALA A 94 14.61 1.29 -26.20
CA ALA A 94 13.43 1.64 -26.98
C ALA A 94 12.63 2.74 -26.27
N PHE A 95 11.49 3.13 -26.83
CA PHE A 95 10.58 4.09 -26.18
C PHE A 95 10.15 3.59 -24.79
N GLY A 96 10.50 4.35 -23.76
CA GLY A 96 10.22 4.02 -22.37
C GLY A 96 11.03 2.84 -21.82
N GLU A 97 12.07 2.39 -22.53
CA GLU A 97 12.93 1.29 -22.11
C GLU A 97 14.39 1.71 -21.99
N GLN A 98 14.99 1.33 -20.87
CA GLN A 98 16.40 1.62 -20.59
C GLN A 98 17.04 0.43 -19.87
N LEU A 99 18.31 0.17 -20.22
CA LEU A 99 19.19 -0.69 -19.45
C LEU A 99 19.99 0.17 -18.49
N ILE A 100 19.92 -0.17 -17.20
CA ILE A 100 20.64 0.51 -16.14
C ILE A 100 21.61 -0.49 -15.52
N GLU A 101 22.88 -0.11 -15.39
CA GLU A 101 23.92 -0.95 -14.80
C GLU A 101 24.73 -0.13 -13.79
N LEU A 102 25.18 -0.76 -12.71
CA LEU A 102 26.13 -0.14 -11.79
C LEU A 102 27.46 0.10 -12.49
N THR A 103 28.07 1.27 -12.27
CA THR A 103 29.40 1.59 -12.77
C THR A 103 30.46 1.43 -11.68
N GLY A 104 31.62 0.90 -12.05
CA GLY A 104 32.70 0.65 -11.11
C GLY A 104 32.44 -0.53 -10.16
N VAL A 105 33.29 -0.65 -9.15
CA VAL A 105 33.14 -1.71 -8.13
C VAL A 105 32.20 -1.21 -7.05
N ASN A 106 31.14 -1.95 -6.81
CA ASN A 106 30.12 -1.65 -5.79
C ASN A 106 30.04 -2.82 -4.80
N TYR A 107 29.71 -2.49 -3.56
CA TYR A 107 29.63 -3.47 -2.48
C TYR A 107 28.26 -3.43 -1.78
N ALA A 108 27.90 -4.54 -1.13
CA ALA A 108 26.65 -4.65 -0.38
C ALA A 108 26.71 -3.88 0.97
N ASP A 109 27.02 -2.57 0.91
CA ASP A 109 27.13 -1.70 2.07
C ASP A 109 25.97 -0.69 2.19
N ARG A 110 25.12 -0.59 1.18
CA ARG A 110 23.94 0.28 1.14
C ARG A 110 22.92 -0.25 0.15
N ASP A 111 21.64 0.10 0.34
CA ASP A 111 20.58 -0.31 -0.56
C ASP A 111 20.68 0.36 -1.93
N PHE A 112 20.40 -0.41 -2.97
CA PHE A 112 20.23 0.16 -4.29
C PHE A 112 18.84 0.79 -4.42
N VAL A 113 18.81 2.07 -4.78
CA VAL A 113 17.57 2.81 -5.04
C VAL A 113 17.64 3.39 -6.44
N LEU A 114 16.63 3.09 -7.25
CA LEU A 114 16.45 3.67 -8.58
C LEU A 114 15.17 4.49 -8.58
N THR A 115 15.26 5.75 -9.04
CA THR A 115 14.08 6.63 -9.17
C THR A 115 13.96 7.12 -10.61
N TRP A 116 12.72 7.21 -11.10
CA TRP A 116 12.44 7.77 -12.44
C TRP A 116 11.10 8.47 -12.48
N SER A 117 10.95 9.40 -13.43
CA SER A 117 9.69 10.08 -13.72
C SER A 117 9.26 9.80 -15.16
N ALA A 118 7.98 9.62 -15.38
CA ALA A 118 7.40 9.64 -16.71
C ALA A 118 7.28 11.08 -17.22
N LYS A 119 7.40 11.26 -18.55
CA LYS A 119 7.15 12.56 -19.17
C LYS A 119 5.70 12.93 -18.99
N ALA A 120 5.49 14.06 -18.37
CA ALA A 120 4.17 14.57 -18.15
C ALA A 120 3.53 15.07 -19.46
N GLN A 121 2.21 14.89 -19.60
CA GLN A 121 1.42 15.33 -20.73
C GLN A 121 0.16 16.07 -20.26
N SER A 122 -0.46 16.81 -21.14
CA SER A 122 -1.68 17.54 -20.87
C SER A 122 -2.95 16.65 -20.83
N ALA A 123 -2.85 15.41 -21.30
CA ALA A 123 -3.91 14.40 -21.26
C ALA A 123 -3.46 13.17 -20.45
N PRO A 124 -4.39 12.41 -19.86
CA PRO A 124 -4.07 11.14 -19.24
C PRO A 124 -3.41 10.19 -20.26
N GLN A 125 -2.40 9.47 -19.80
CA GLN A 125 -1.69 8.47 -20.62
C GLN A 125 -2.06 7.08 -20.14
N ALA A 126 -2.08 6.11 -21.07
CA ALA A 126 -2.28 4.72 -20.75
C ALA A 126 -1.14 3.86 -21.32
N ALA A 127 -0.63 2.95 -20.52
CA ALA A 127 0.33 1.93 -20.97
C ALA A 127 -0.24 0.54 -20.70
N LEU A 128 0.08 -0.40 -21.59
CA LEU A 128 -0.32 -1.80 -21.51
C LEU A 128 0.91 -2.69 -21.48
N PHE A 129 0.96 -3.56 -20.50
CA PHE A 129 1.95 -4.62 -20.36
C PHE A 129 1.24 -5.96 -20.40
N SER A 130 1.84 -6.94 -21.02
CA SER A 130 1.23 -8.26 -21.20
C SER A 130 2.21 -9.38 -20.94
N ASN A 131 1.73 -10.50 -20.45
CA ASN A 131 2.46 -11.74 -20.32
C ASN A 131 1.55 -12.91 -20.68
N THR A 132 2.08 -13.94 -21.35
CA THR A 132 1.31 -15.13 -21.72
C THR A 132 1.90 -16.34 -21.01
N ILE A 133 1.07 -17.06 -20.25
CA ILE A 133 1.44 -18.29 -19.54
C ILE A 133 0.33 -19.31 -19.77
N ASP A 134 0.67 -20.54 -20.17
CA ASP A 134 -0.25 -21.63 -20.38
C ASP A 134 -1.49 -21.23 -21.23
N GLU A 135 -1.23 -20.58 -22.38
CA GLU A 135 -2.27 -20.07 -23.31
C GLU A 135 -3.17 -18.96 -22.76
N MET A 136 -3.01 -18.60 -21.50
CA MET A 136 -3.72 -17.48 -20.88
C MET A 136 -2.91 -16.18 -20.98
N ASN A 137 -3.60 -15.08 -21.26
CA ASN A 137 -2.97 -13.77 -21.37
C ASN A 137 -3.29 -12.95 -20.11
N TYR A 138 -2.24 -12.37 -19.56
CA TYR A 138 -2.31 -11.50 -18.39
C TYR A 138 -1.91 -10.09 -18.81
N HIS A 139 -2.66 -9.11 -18.37
CA HIS A 139 -2.50 -7.72 -18.76
C HIS A 139 -2.42 -6.83 -17.53
N LEU A 140 -1.53 -5.84 -17.60
CA LEU A 140 -1.47 -4.74 -16.65
C LEU A 140 -1.65 -3.44 -17.44
N ILE A 141 -2.68 -2.69 -17.09
CA ILE A 141 -2.97 -1.37 -17.63
C ILE A 141 -2.58 -0.35 -16.58
N MET A 142 -1.72 0.59 -16.95
CA MET A 142 -1.32 1.70 -16.09
C MET A 142 -1.84 3.00 -16.69
N LEU A 143 -2.65 3.72 -15.93
CA LEU A 143 -3.12 5.05 -16.28
C LEU A 143 -2.34 6.09 -15.48
N MET A 144 -1.67 7.00 -16.19
CA MET A 144 -0.96 8.13 -15.59
C MET A 144 -1.83 9.38 -15.67
N PRO A 145 -1.97 10.14 -14.57
CA PRO A 145 -2.67 11.42 -14.62
C PRO A 145 -1.88 12.45 -15.46
N PRO A 146 -2.56 13.44 -16.05
CA PRO A 146 -1.89 14.56 -16.71
C PRO A 146 -1.18 15.46 -15.70
N GLU A 147 -0.22 16.24 -16.15
CA GLU A 147 0.53 17.17 -15.29
C GLU A 147 -0.28 18.39 -14.87
N ASP A 148 -1.00 18.97 -15.82
CA ASP A 148 -1.75 20.19 -15.58
C ASP A 148 -3.17 19.90 -15.15
N SER A 149 -3.41 20.14 -13.88
CA SER A 149 -4.75 20.38 -13.36
C SER A 149 -5.04 21.88 -13.29
N THR A 150 -4.96 22.59 -14.42
CA THR A 150 -5.50 23.96 -14.54
C THR A 150 -7.03 24.01 -14.42
N GLN A 151 -7.60 22.88 -14.02
CA GLN A 151 -9.01 22.68 -13.86
C GLN A 151 -9.51 23.41 -12.62
N GLN A 152 -10.59 24.15 -12.77
CA GLN A 152 -11.35 24.56 -11.60
C GLN A 152 -11.79 23.32 -10.83
N PRO A 153 -11.52 23.24 -9.52
CA PRO A 153 -11.99 22.13 -8.71
C PRO A 153 -13.48 21.93 -8.90
N LEU A 154 -13.91 20.70 -9.18
CA LEU A 154 -15.34 20.41 -9.22
C LEU A 154 -15.94 20.63 -7.82
N PRO A 155 -17.13 21.24 -7.74
CA PRO A 155 -17.82 21.36 -6.45
C PRO A 155 -17.94 20.00 -5.78
N ARG A 156 -17.66 19.93 -4.51
CA ARG A 156 -17.69 18.68 -3.76
C ARG A 156 -18.66 18.75 -2.59
N GLU A 157 -19.19 17.61 -2.21
CA GLU A 157 -19.92 17.43 -0.97
C GLU A 157 -19.06 16.60 -0.03
N LEU A 158 -18.50 17.21 1.02
CA LEU A 158 -17.62 16.57 1.98
C LEU A 158 -18.42 16.14 3.22
N VAL A 159 -18.46 14.86 3.52
CA VAL A 159 -19.06 14.33 4.75
C VAL A 159 -17.93 13.82 5.66
N LEU A 160 -17.76 14.48 6.80
CA LEU A 160 -16.82 14.04 7.84
C LEU A 160 -17.56 13.11 8.80
N VAL A 161 -17.08 11.90 8.98
CA VAL A 161 -17.62 10.94 9.95
C VAL A 161 -16.54 10.74 11.01
N ILE A 162 -16.83 11.15 12.24
CA ILE A 162 -15.84 11.26 13.32
C ILE A 162 -16.23 10.33 14.45
N ASP A 163 -15.36 9.42 14.76
CA ASP A 163 -15.46 8.55 15.92
C ASP A 163 -15.27 9.36 17.22
N THR A 164 -16.23 9.24 18.12
CA THR A 164 -16.18 9.82 19.46
C THR A 164 -16.36 8.74 20.54
N SER A 165 -16.02 7.48 20.21
CA SER A 165 -16.03 6.37 21.18
C SER A 165 -14.96 6.53 22.25
N GLY A 166 -15.07 5.78 23.34
CA GLY A 166 -14.17 5.87 24.48
C GLY A 166 -12.69 5.60 24.16
N SER A 167 -12.38 4.78 23.12
CA SER A 167 -11.01 4.53 22.66
C SER A 167 -10.33 5.76 22.07
N MET A 168 -11.12 6.69 21.54
CA MET A 168 -10.64 7.96 20.98
C MET A 168 -10.15 8.96 22.04
N HIS A 169 -10.16 8.63 23.33
CA HIS A 169 -9.78 9.56 24.39
C HIS A 169 -8.31 10.02 24.28
N GLY A 170 -8.04 11.27 24.66
CA GLY A 170 -6.69 11.85 24.66
C GLY A 170 -6.21 12.34 23.30
N ASP A 171 -5.02 11.89 22.87
CA ASP A 171 -4.36 12.33 21.64
C ASP A 171 -5.18 12.00 20.38
N SER A 172 -5.84 10.86 20.35
CA SER A 172 -6.69 10.46 19.22
C SER A 172 -7.81 11.47 18.96
N MET A 173 -8.52 11.92 19.99
CA MET A 173 -9.55 12.95 19.85
C MET A 173 -8.97 14.30 19.43
N SER A 174 -7.80 14.66 19.94
CA SER A 174 -7.11 15.89 19.54
C SER A 174 -6.72 15.85 18.06
N GLN A 175 -6.20 14.71 17.58
CA GLN A 175 -5.87 14.48 16.18
C GLN A 175 -7.12 14.51 15.28
N ALA A 176 -8.24 13.90 15.73
CA ALA A 176 -9.51 13.90 15.00
C ALA A 176 -10.05 15.32 14.82
N LYS A 177 -10.10 16.10 15.92
CA LYS A 177 -10.53 17.50 15.90
C LYS A 177 -9.66 18.35 14.97
N ALA A 178 -8.34 18.24 15.08
CA ALA A 178 -7.40 18.97 14.22
C ALA A 178 -7.57 18.58 12.74
N SER A 179 -7.77 17.29 12.45
CA SER A 179 -8.03 16.78 11.11
C SER A 179 -9.33 17.34 10.52
N ALA A 180 -10.39 17.31 11.31
CA ALA A 180 -11.70 17.83 10.90
C ALA A 180 -11.68 19.34 10.66
N LYS A 181 -11.05 20.12 11.56
CA LYS A 181 -10.87 21.57 11.37
C LYS A 181 -10.11 21.88 10.09
N THR A 182 -8.99 21.19 9.85
CA THR A 182 -8.20 21.36 8.61
C THR A 182 -9.06 21.07 7.38
N ALA A 183 -9.95 20.06 7.43
CA ALA A 183 -10.84 19.75 6.33
C ALA A 183 -11.87 20.85 6.07
N ILE A 184 -12.52 21.39 7.10
CA ILE A 184 -13.52 22.47 6.99
C ILE A 184 -12.87 23.79 6.53
N GLU A 185 -11.67 24.10 7.00
CA GLU A 185 -10.95 25.32 6.61
C GLU A 185 -10.57 25.33 5.12
N GLN A 186 -10.33 24.16 4.53
CA GLN A 186 -9.97 24.04 3.11
C GLN A 186 -11.17 23.99 2.15
N LEU A 187 -12.40 23.98 2.64
CA LEU A 187 -13.59 24.05 1.78
C LEU A 187 -13.71 25.45 1.14
N GLN A 188 -14.10 25.45 -0.13
CA GLN A 188 -14.23 26.65 -0.95
C GLN A 188 -15.68 27.00 -1.21
N SER A 189 -15.95 28.23 -1.65
CA SER A 189 -17.27 28.62 -2.13
C SER A 189 -17.71 27.66 -3.24
N GLY A 190 -18.96 27.15 -3.12
CA GLY A 190 -19.49 26.10 -4.00
C GLY A 190 -19.40 24.68 -3.40
N ASP A 191 -18.54 24.45 -2.42
CA ASP A 191 -18.51 23.17 -1.70
C ASP A 191 -19.71 23.09 -0.72
N ARG A 192 -20.15 21.84 -0.47
CA ARG A 192 -21.12 21.51 0.57
C ARG A 192 -20.47 20.59 1.59
N PHE A 193 -21.00 20.54 2.80
CA PHE A 193 -20.46 19.67 3.82
C PHE A 193 -21.50 19.23 4.85
N ASN A 194 -21.20 18.13 5.54
CA ASN A 194 -21.83 17.74 6.80
C ASN A 194 -20.78 17.08 7.71
N ILE A 195 -21.08 17.04 9.00
CA ILE A 195 -20.28 16.34 10.00
C ILE A 195 -21.19 15.37 10.73
N ILE A 196 -20.77 14.14 10.89
CA ILE A 196 -21.47 13.08 11.63
C ILE A 196 -20.55 12.65 12.75
N GLU A 197 -20.89 12.92 13.99
CA GLU A 197 -20.27 12.29 15.15
C GLU A 197 -20.90 10.93 15.42
N PHE A 198 -20.11 9.98 15.89
CA PHE A 198 -20.66 8.70 16.30
C PHE A 198 -19.91 8.07 17.47
N ASN A 199 -20.70 7.40 18.33
CA ASN A 199 -20.29 6.51 19.39
C ASN A 199 -21.34 5.37 19.47
N ASP A 200 -22.10 5.21 20.54
CA ASP A 200 -23.30 4.34 20.61
C ASP A 200 -24.42 4.83 19.68
N GLN A 201 -24.39 6.08 19.33
CA GLN A 201 -25.33 6.74 18.44
C GLN A 201 -24.59 7.42 17.30
N ALA A 202 -25.31 7.81 16.24
CA ALA A 202 -24.75 8.62 15.18
C ALA A 202 -25.61 9.87 15.02
N LYS A 203 -24.96 11.05 15.08
CA LYS A 203 -25.64 12.36 15.08
C LYS A 203 -25.02 13.28 14.05
N PRO A 204 -25.77 13.68 13.01
CA PRO A 204 -25.30 14.65 12.04
C PRO A 204 -25.41 16.08 12.59
N LEU A 205 -24.49 16.96 12.20
CA LEU A 205 -24.57 18.40 12.48
C LEU A 205 -25.79 19.02 11.80
N PHE A 206 -26.04 18.65 10.56
CA PHE A 206 -27.19 19.10 9.77
C PHE A 206 -27.98 17.88 9.28
N SER A 207 -29.29 18.06 9.05
CA SER A 207 -30.13 17.01 8.47
C SER A 207 -29.71 16.64 7.04
N THR A 208 -29.17 17.60 6.29
CA THR A 208 -28.59 17.42 4.95
C THR A 208 -27.34 18.29 4.82
N ALA A 209 -26.43 17.93 3.91
CA ALA A 209 -25.22 18.71 3.67
C ALA A 209 -25.56 20.18 3.32
N GLN A 210 -24.84 21.12 3.93
CA GLN A 210 -25.04 22.57 3.75
C GLN A 210 -23.91 23.19 2.93
N PRO A 211 -24.16 24.27 2.19
CA PRO A 211 -23.11 25.05 1.54
C PRO A 211 -22.14 25.61 2.59
N ILE A 212 -20.85 25.62 2.26
CA ILE A 212 -19.86 26.31 3.09
C ILE A 212 -19.99 27.84 2.89
N ASN A 213 -20.24 28.57 3.95
CA ASN A 213 -20.41 30.01 3.95
C ASN A 213 -20.01 30.61 5.32
N PRO A 214 -20.04 31.95 5.49
CA PRO A 214 -19.71 32.61 6.76
C PRO A 214 -20.56 32.19 7.96
N GLU A 215 -21.76 31.64 7.74
CA GLU A 215 -22.66 31.18 8.83
C GLU A 215 -22.41 29.73 9.20
N THR A 216 -22.26 28.83 8.22
CA THR A 216 -22.15 27.40 8.43
C THR A 216 -20.74 26.97 8.86
N ARG A 217 -19.67 27.67 8.43
CA ARG A 217 -18.29 27.38 8.83
C ARG A 217 -18.07 27.51 10.35
N PRO A 218 -18.47 28.62 11.02
CA PRO A 218 -18.34 28.71 12.48
C PRO A 218 -19.15 27.64 13.23
N GLN A 219 -20.33 27.27 12.71
CA GLN A 219 -21.14 26.19 13.31
C GLN A 219 -20.38 24.87 13.27
N ALA A 220 -19.75 24.54 12.13
CA ALA A 220 -18.91 23.35 12.00
C ALA A 220 -17.74 23.34 12.98
N LEU A 221 -17.00 24.45 13.05
CA LEU A 221 -15.84 24.55 13.97
C LEU A 221 -16.29 24.45 15.42
N SER A 222 -17.38 25.10 15.80
CA SER A 222 -17.96 25.00 17.17
C SER A 222 -18.43 23.57 17.48
N PHE A 223 -19.01 22.86 16.50
CA PHE A 223 -19.40 21.46 16.67
C PHE A 223 -18.18 20.58 16.91
N ILE A 224 -17.11 20.74 16.09
CA ILE A 224 -15.87 19.97 16.25
C ILE A 224 -15.22 20.23 17.61
N ASP A 225 -15.23 21.47 18.11
CA ASP A 225 -14.66 21.79 19.41
C ASP A 225 -15.37 21.09 20.58
N LYS A 226 -16.67 20.85 20.45
CA LYS A 226 -17.51 20.21 21.46
C LYS A 226 -17.47 18.68 21.42
N LEU A 227 -16.86 18.05 20.39
CA LEU A 227 -16.71 16.60 20.35
C LEU A 227 -15.96 16.14 21.61
N ASP A 228 -16.39 15.04 22.18
CA ASP A 228 -15.75 14.44 23.34
C ASP A 228 -15.83 12.92 23.25
N ALA A 229 -14.78 12.24 23.71
CA ALA A 229 -14.70 10.80 23.60
C ALA A 229 -15.48 10.12 24.75
N ASN A 230 -16.54 9.39 24.40
CA ASN A 230 -17.32 8.60 25.33
C ASN A 230 -18.13 7.51 24.64
N GLY A 231 -18.63 6.52 25.40
CA GLY A 231 -19.52 5.48 24.88
C GLY A 231 -18.84 4.39 24.06
N GLY A 232 -19.64 3.58 23.40
CA GLY A 232 -19.21 2.48 22.52
C GLY A 232 -18.94 2.92 21.08
N THR A 233 -18.90 1.96 20.12
CA THR A 233 -18.49 2.21 18.72
C THR A 233 -19.49 1.57 17.76
N GLU A 234 -20.56 2.28 17.40
CA GLU A 234 -21.63 1.82 16.49
C GLU A 234 -21.41 2.33 15.04
N MET A 235 -20.33 1.88 14.41
CA MET A 235 -19.94 2.31 13.05
C MET A 235 -21.02 2.11 11.99
N ALA A 236 -21.82 1.04 12.11
CA ALA A 236 -22.87 0.74 11.12
C ALA A 236 -23.89 1.87 11.02
N ARG A 237 -24.25 2.51 12.14
CA ARG A 237 -25.17 3.65 12.15
C ARG A 237 -24.59 4.87 11.45
N ALA A 238 -23.30 5.16 11.72
CA ALA A 238 -22.61 6.28 11.09
C ALA A 238 -22.46 6.09 9.57
N LEU A 239 -22.04 4.91 9.15
CA LEU A 239 -21.93 4.56 7.73
C LEU A 239 -23.28 4.60 7.02
N ASN A 240 -24.36 4.13 7.69
CA ASN A 240 -25.70 4.19 7.12
C ASN A 240 -26.16 5.65 6.88
N LEU A 241 -25.87 6.58 7.79
CA LEU A 241 -26.15 8.00 7.59
C LEU A 241 -25.26 8.61 6.51
N ALA A 242 -23.96 8.29 6.52
CA ALA A 242 -23.02 8.85 5.56
C ALA A 242 -23.23 8.33 4.13
N LEU A 243 -23.70 7.10 3.97
CA LEU A 243 -23.97 6.46 2.68
C LEU A 243 -25.43 6.64 2.20
N ASN A 244 -26.21 7.51 2.85
CA ASN A 244 -27.56 7.81 2.41
C ASN A 244 -27.56 8.47 1.02
N GLU A 245 -28.46 8.03 0.13
CA GLU A 245 -28.50 8.41 -1.28
C GLU A 245 -28.98 9.86 -1.56
N ASN A 246 -29.42 10.59 -0.53
CA ASN A 246 -29.87 11.98 -0.66
C ASN A 246 -28.70 12.96 -0.83
N TYR A 247 -28.06 12.94 -1.99
CA TYR A 247 -26.97 13.86 -2.35
C TYR A 247 -27.19 14.50 -3.72
N SER A 248 -26.53 15.63 -3.93
CA SER A 248 -26.63 16.37 -5.19
C SER A 248 -25.77 15.73 -6.28
N ASP A 249 -26.35 15.42 -7.44
CA ASP A 249 -25.59 14.93 -8.61
C ASP A 249 -24.59 15.95 -9.18
N GLN A 250 -24.68 17.22 -8.76
CA GLN A 250 -23.77 18.28 -9.20
C GLN A 250 -22.45 18.34 -8.43
N HIS A 251 -22.33 17.58 -7.34
CA HIS A 251 -21.18 17.58 -6.45
C HIS A 251 -20.53 16.20 -6.41
N ILE A 252 -19.20 16.17 -6.33
CA ILE A 252 -18.50 14.94 -6.04
C ILE A 252 -18.62 14.65 -4.54
N ARG A 253 -19.35 13.60 -4.18
CA ARG A 253 -19.53 13.22 -2.79
C ARG A 253 -18.32 12.45 -2.27
N GLN A 254 -17.69 12.98 -1.23
CA GLN A 254 -16.49 12.45 -0.58
C GLN A 254 -16.77 12.29 0.92
N ILE A 255 -16.63 11.07 1.41
CA ILE A 255 -16.81 10.73 2.82
C ILE A 255 -15.43 10.50 3.41
N ILE A 256 -15.06 11.20 4.47
CA ILE A 256 -13.85 10.96 5.25
C ILE A 256 -14.25 10.35 6.58
N PHE A 257 -13.89 9.08 6.79
CA PHE A 257 -14.19 8.33 8.00
C PHE A 257 -12.96 8.30 8.91
N MET A 258 -13.08 8.90 10.10
CA MET A 258 -12.00 9.09 11.05
C MET A 258 -12.25 8.25 12.30
N THR A 259 -11.37 7.30 12.62
CA THR A 259 -11.50 6.40 13.78
C THR A 259 -10.14 5.79 14.15
N ASP A 260 -9.99 5.29 15.35
CA ASP A 260 -8.87 4.42 15.75
C ASP A 260 -9.07 2.96 15.29
N GLY A 261 -10.25 2.65 14.71
CA GLY A 261 -10.49 1.39 13.99
C GLY A 261 -10.82 0.18 14.86
N ALA A 262 -11.18 0.32 16.11
CA ALA A 262 -11.70 -0.78 16.91
C ALA A 262 -13.08 -1.22 16.38
N VAL A 263 -13.16 -2.33 15.64
CA VAL A 263 -14.38 -2.80 14.97
C VAL A 263 -14.69 -4.26 15.26
N ASN A 264 -15.93 -4.55 15.61
CA ASN A 264 -16.37 -5.93 15.89
C ASN A 264 -17.06 -6.64 14.70
N ASN A 265 -17.56 -5.90 13.69
CA ASN A 265 -18.40 -6.45 12.61
C ASN A 265 -17.91 -6.03 11.22
N GLU A 266 -16.62 -6.18 10.93
CA GLU A 266 -15.99 -5.73 9.68
C GLU A 266 -16.72 -6.21 8.41
N ALA A 267 -17.08 -7.50 8.34
CA ALA A 267 -17.74 -8.09 7.19
C ALA A 267 -19.07 -7.40 6.85
N GLN A 268 -19.88 -7.11 7.86
CA GLN A 268 -21.16 -6.41 7.68
C GLN A 268 -20.96 -4.98 7.17
N LEU A 269 -19.94 -4.28 7.69
CA LEU A 269 -19.60 -2.92 7.25
C LEU A 269 -19.12 -2.90 5.81
N PHE A 270 -18.32 -3.88 5.39
CA PHE A 270 -17.88 -3.99 4.00
C PHE A 270 -19.04 -4.24 3.04
N GLU A 271 -19.98 -5.12 3.39
CA GLU A 271 -21.19 -5.35 2.57
C GLU A 271 -22.07 -4.08 2.50
N MET A 272 -22.20 -3.34 3.60
CA MET A 272 -22.92 -2.06 3.61
C MET A 272 -22.25 -1.03 2.68
N ILE A 273 -20.92 -0.89 2.76
CA ILE A 273 -20.16 0.00 1.86
C ILE A 273 -20.39 -0.40 0.40
N LYS A 274 -20.21 -1.68 0.07
CA LYS A 274 -20.41 -2.18 -1.31
C LYS A 274 -21.82 -1.92 -1.84
N ALA A 275 -22.84 -2.16 -1.01
CA ALA A 275 -24.24 -2.05 -1.41
C ALA A 275 -24.72 -0.59 -1.53
N ARG A 276 -24.19 0.33 -0.71
CA ARG A 276 -24.74 1.69 -0.56
C ARG A 276 -23.80 2.81 -1.01
N LEU A 277 -22.59 2.50 -1.45
CA LEU A 277 -21.61 3.52 -1.86
C LEU A 277 -22.15 4.43 -2.98
N GLY A 278 -22.88 3.89 -3.95
CA GLY A 278 -23.40 4.62 -5.09
C GLY A 278 -22.29 5.40 -5.83
N LYS A 279 -22.50 6.68 -6.01
CA LYS A 279 -21.52 7.60 -6.61
C LYS A 279 -20.53 8.21 -5.58
N SER A 280 -20.66 7.88 -4.30
CA SER A 280 -19.79 8.41 -3.24
C SER A 280 -18.38 7.80 -3.29
N ARG A 281 -17.44 8.46 -2.62
CA ARG A 281 -16.07 7.98 -2.39
C ARG A 281 -15.82 7.99 -0.89
N LEU A 282 -15.31 6.88 -0.37
CA LEU A 282 -15.03 6.73 1.05
C LEU A 282 -13.52 6.69 1.28
N PHE A 283 -13.03 7.67 1.99
CA PHE A 283 -11.64 7.75 2.46
C PHE A 283 -11.62 7.48 3.95
N THR A 284 -10.58 6.79 4.41
CA THR A 284 -10.43 6.47 5.82
C THR A 284 -9.19 7.14 6.39
N VAL A 285 -9.32 7.66 7.60
CA VAL A 285 -8.24 8.27 8.36
C VAL A 285 -8.11 7.51 9.68
N GLY A 286 -7.06 6.70 9.80
CA GLY A 286 -6.73 5.98 11.01
C GLY A 286 -5.96 6.87 11.96
N ILE A 287 -6.46 6.98 13.18
CA ILE A 287 -5.99 7.92 14.20
C ILE A 287 -5.40 7.13 15.38
N GLY A 288 -4.41 7.74 16.06
CA GLY A 288 -3.79 7.14 17.24
C GLY A 288 -2.64 6.19 16.92
N SER A 289 -2.11 5.51 17.96
CA SER A 289 -0.89 4.72 17.89
C SER A 289 -1.05 3.36 17.17
N ALA A 290 -2.25 2.79 17.16
CA ALA A 290 -2.48 1.44 16.64
C ALA A 290 -3.87 1.28 15.98
N PRO A 291 -4.20 2.05 14.93
CA PRO A 291 -5.48 1.90 14.26
C PRO A 291 -5.55 0.54 13.53
N ASN A 292 -6.77 0.00 13.40
CA ASN A 292 -7.02 -1.20 12.61
C ASN A 292 -6.78 -0.94 11.11
N SER A 293 -5.51 -0.91 10.71
CA SER A 293 -5.10 -0.62 9.34
C SER A 293 -5.69 -1.58 8.30
N HIS A 294 -5.99 -2.83 8.70
CA HIS A 294 -6.63 -3.80 7.82
C HIS A 294 -8.05 -3.37 7.43
N PHE A 295 -8.87 -3.06 8.44
CA PHE A 295 -10.23 -2.56 8.21
C PHE A 295 -10.21 -1.27 7.40
N MET A 296 -9.38 -0.30 7.80
CA MET A 296 -9.31 1.01 7.17
C MET A 296 -8.90 0.95 5.70
N ASN A 297 -7.89 0.14 5.36
CA ASN A 297 -7.48 -0.07 3.97
C ASN A 297 -8.60 -0.71 3.14
N LYS A 298 -9.25 -1.75 3.67
CA LYS A 298 -10.34 -2.43 2.97
C LYS A 298 -11.56 -1.54 2.78
N ALA A 299 -11.99 -0.82 3.81
CA ALA A 299 -13.12 0.10 3.73
C ALA A 299 -12.87 1.19 2.67
N ALA A 300 -11.66 1.77 2.64
CA ALA A 300 -11.26 2.73 1.62
C ALA A 300 -11.25 2.10 0.21
N LYS A 301 -10.71 0.90 0.06
CA LYS A 301 -10.66 0.17 -1.23
C LYS A 301 -12.08 -0.09 -1.78
N TYR A 302 -13.00 -0.59 -0.96
CA TYR A 302 -14.39 -0.76 -1.36
C TYR A 302 -15.09 0.57 -1.64
N GLY A 303 -14.67 1.60 -0.92
CA GLY A 303 -15.13 2.98 -1.05
C GLY A 303 -14.54 3.76 -2.22
N ARG A 304 -13.75 3.16 -3.11
CA ARG A 304 -13.02 3.82 -4.21
C ARG A 304 -12.11 4.96 -3.72
N GLY A 305 -11.67 4.90 -2.48
CA GLY A 305 -10.82 5.90 -1.84
C GLY A 305 -9.48 5.33 -1.41
N THR A 306 -8.83 6.00 -0.46
CA THR A 306 -7.54 5.60 0.12
C THR A 306 -7.53 5.76 1.62
N PHE A 307 -6.65 5.00 2.28
CA PHE A 307 -6.38 5.07 3.69
C PHE A 307 -5.24 6.04 3.98
N THR A 308 -5.41 6.87 5.00
CA THR A 308 -4.38 7.76 5.56
C THR A 308 -4.19 7.44 7.03
N TYR A 309 -2.96 7.20 7.45
CA TYR A 309 -2.63 6.96 8.85
C TYR A 309 -2.02 8.21 9.49
N ILE A 310 -2.52 8.60 10.67
CA ILE A 310 -2.03 9.71 11.49
C ILE A 310 -1.68 9.15 12.86
N GLY A 311 -0.37 9.00 13.14
CA GLY A 311 0.13 8.44 14.40
C GLY A 311 0.45 9.49 15.47
N ASP A 312 0.66 10.75 15.06
CA ASP A 312 1.05 11.84 15.95
C ASP A 312 0.36 13.15 15.58
N THR A 313 0.10 14.00 16.58
CA THR A 313 -0.55 15.32 16.39
C THR A 313 0.25 16.24 15.48
N THR A 314 1.57 16.14 15.44
CA THR A 314 2.47 16.94 14.59
C THR A 314 2.30 16.60 13.11
N GLU A 315 1.88 15.40 12.78
CA GLU A 315 1.68 14.92 11.40
C GLU A 315 0.32 15.31 10.79
N VAL A 316 -0.66 15.66 11.64
CA VAL A 316 -2.06 15.91 11.23
C VAL A 316 -2.12 16.89 10.05
N LYS A 317 -1.53 18.07 10.22
CA LYS A 317 -1.60 19.13 9.20
C LYS A 317 -1.06 18.67 7.86
N GLN A 318 0.10 18.04 7.84
CA GLN A 318 0.76 17.60 6.60
C GLN A 318 -0.03 16.48 5.92
N LYS A 319 -0.43 15.45 6.68
CA LYS A 319 -1.14 14.28 6.13
C LYS A 319 -2.54 14.64 5.65
N MET A 320 -3.28 15.43 6.44
CA MET A 320 -4.59 15.93 6.03
C MET A 320 -4.50 16.85 4.81
N GLN A 321 -3.51 17.73 4.75
CA GLN A 321 -3.33 18.61 3.59
C GLN A 321 -3.03 17.81 2.32
N ARG A 322 -2.21 16.75 2.39
CA ARG A 322 -1.97 15.83 1.27
C ARG A 322 -3.27 15.14 0.83
N LEU A 323 -4.04 14.58 1.77
CA LEU A 323 -5.32 13.94 1.47
C LEU A 323 -6.29 14.93 0.82
N LEU A 324 -6.49 16.09 1.42
CA LEU A 324 -7.46 17.09 0.93
C LEU A 324 -7.04 17.68 -0.43
N ASN A 325 -5.75 17.89 -0.67
CA ASN A 325 -5.25 18.30 -1.99
C ASN A 325 -5.52 17.22 -3.04
N LYS A 326 -5.36 15.94 -2.70
CA LYS A 326 -5.75 14.83 -3.57
C LYS A 326 -7.25 14.88 -3.88
N LEU A 327 -8.08 15.10 -2.86
CA LEU A 327 -9.54 15.13 -2.98
C LEU A 327 -10.07 16.30 -3.80
N LYS A 328 -9.34 17.43 -3.88
CA LYS A 328 -9.75 18.62 -4.65
C LYS A 328 -9.80 18.38 -6.15
N THR A 329 -8.97 17.47 -6.66
CA THR A 329 -8.77 17.32 -8.10
C THR A 329 -8.80 15.84 -8.50
N PRO A 330 -9.97 15.17 -8.50
CA PRO A 330 -10.09 13.96 -9.28
C PRO A 330 -9.89 14.32 -10.75
N VAL A 331 -8.81 13.83 -11.34
CA VAL A 331 -8.47 14.11 -12.74
C VAL A 331 -9.41 13.40 -13.68
N MET A 332 -9.90 12.23 -13.26
CA MET A 332 -10.93 11.46 -13.94
C MET A 332 -11.78 10.70 -12.94
N SER A 333 -13.07 10.69 -13.17
CA SER A 333 -14.06 9.95 -12.40
C SER A 333 -14.82 8.92 -13.25
N ASN A 334 -15.56 8.04 -12.61
CA ASN A 334 -16.39 7.02 -13.26
C ASN A 334 -15.62 6.20 -14.30
N LEU A 335 -14.42 5.75 -13.92
CA LEU A 335 -13.58 4.94 -14.78
C LEU A 335 -14.18 3.55 -15.00
N MET A 336 -14.18 3.11 -16.25
CA MET A 336 -14.59 1.80 -16.70
C MET A 336 -13.57 1.25 -17.69
N ALA A 337 -13.34 -0.07 -17.61
CA ALA A 337 -12.56 -0.81 -18.59
C ALA A 337 -13.52 -1.72 -19.38
N ILE A 338 -13.71 -1.41 -20.64
CA ILE A 338 -14.61 -2.13 -21.56
C ILE A 338 -13.75 -3.00 -22.47
N TRP A 339 -14.00 -4.28 -22.44
CA TRP A 339 -13.30 -5.29 -23.24
C TRP A 339 -14.22 -5.77 -24.35
N ASP A 340 -13.64 -6.15 -25.48
CA ASP A 340 -14.39 -6.72 -26.61
C ASP A 340 -14.94 -8.14 -26.30
N ASN A 341 -14.65 -8.68 -25.11
CA ASN A 341 -15.11 -9.98 -24.66
C ASN A 341 -15.56 -9.91 -23.18
N ASP A 342 -16.66 -10.58 -22.85
CA ASP A 342 -17.23 -10.63 -21.51
C ASP A 342 -16.47 -11.55 -20.54
N GLU A 343 -15.64 -12.47 -21.04
CA GLU A 343 -14.88 -13.43 -20.24
C GLU A 343 -13.51 -12.88 -19.80
N VAL A 344 -13.51 -11.68 -19.19
CA VAL A 344 -12.29 -11.06 -18.69
C VAL A 344 -12.34 -10.93 -17.17
N ASP A 345 -11.33 -11.48 -16.49
CA ASP A 345 -11.21 -11.34 -15.06
C ASP A 345 -10.33 -10.14 -14.70
N VAL A 346 -10.96 -8.99 -14.44
CA VAL A 346 -10.31 -7.68 -14.18
C VAL A 346 -10.28 -7.38 -12.68
N TRP A 347 -9.17 -6.81 -12.21
CA TRP A 347 -9.01 -6.33 -10.84
C TRP A 347 -8.35 -4.93 -10.80
N PRO A 348 -8.81 -4.02 -9.89
CA PRO A 348 -9.96 -4.18 -8.98
C PRO A 348 -11.30 -4.20 -9.74
N LYS A 349 -12.31 -4.89 -9.19
CA LYS A 349 -13.67 -4.92 -9.79
C LYS A 349 -14.30 -3.53 -9.79
N ASN A 350 -14.13 -2.76 -8.71
CA ASN A 350 -14.52 -1.37 -8.62
C ASN A 350 -13.30 -0.50 -8.91
N ILE A 351 -13.26 0.08 -10.10
CA ILE A 351 -12.14 0.94 -10.51
C ILE A 351 -12.25 2.28 -9.76
N PRO A 352 -11.22 2.69 -8.99
CA PRO A 352 -11.22 3.98 -8.31
C PRO A 352 -11.07 5.13 -9.30
N ASP A 353 -11.33 6.36 -8.84
CA ASP A 353 -11.06 7.57 -9.63
C ASP A 353 -9.54 7.74 -9.83
N LEU A 354 -9.15 8.36 -10.93
CA LEU A 354 -7.76 8.75 -11.16
C LEU A 354 -7.52 10.11 -10.52
N TYR A 355 -6.64 10.16 -9.55
CA TYR A 355 -6.23 11.39 -8.86
C TYR A 355 -4.92 11.93 -9.41
N ALA A 356 -4.71 13.24 -9.29
CA ALA A 356 -3.45 13.87 -9.62
C ALA A 356 -2.30 13.23 -8.80
N ASN A 357 -1.17 13.01 -9.44
CA ASN A 357 0.04 12.45 -8.84
C ASN A 357 -0.07 10.98 -8.35
N GLU A 358 -1.06 10.22 -8.79
CA GLU A 358 -1.13 8.79 -8.50
C GLU A 358 -1.50 8.00 -9.75
N PRO A 359 -0.70 7.00 -10.17
CA PRO A 359 -1.07 6.11 -11.26
C PRO A 359 -2.17 5.15 -10.81
N LEU A 360 -3.09 4.85 -11.71
CA LEU A 360 -4.08 3.79 -11.52
C LEU A 360 -3.62 2.53 -12.26
N ILE A 361 -3.64 1.40 -11.56
CA ILE A 361 -3.24 0.11 -12.11
C ILE A 361 -4.45 -0.82 -12.13
N LEU A 362 -4.71 -1.38 -13.31
CA LEU A 362 -5.69 -2.45 -13.52
C LEU A 362 -4.93 -3.69 -13.98
N VAL A 363 -5.34 -4.86 -13.52
CA VAL A 363 -4.82 -6.15 -13.99
C VAL A 363 -5.96 -7.02 -14.49
N ALA A 364 -5.72 -7.75 -15.56
CA ALA A 364 -6.73 -8.58 -16.18
C ALA A 364 -6.15 -9.92 -16.65
N LYS A 365 -7.00 -10.95 -16.68
CA LYS A 365 -6.71 -12.25 -17.28
C LYS A 365 -7.72 -12.52 -18.40
N THR A 366 -7.23 -12.96 -19.56
CA THR A 366 -8.07 -13.29 -20.72
C THR A 366 -7.60 -14.60 -21.40
N ALA A 367 -8.52 -15.33 -22.03
CA ALA A 367 -8.17 -16.50 -22.83
C ALA A 367 -7.87 -16.16 -24.29
N LYS A 368 -8.33 -15.02 -24.81
CA LYS A 368 -8.18 -14.62 -26.23
C LYS A 368 -6.98 -13.70 -26.44
N LYS A 369 -6.30 -13.86 -27.58
CA LYS A 369 -5.10 -13.08 -27.91
C LYS A 369 -5.39 -11.73 -28.55
N ASP A 370 -6.41 -11.62 -29.39
CA ASP A 370 -6.70 -10.41 -30.16
C ASP A 370 -7.83 -9.64 -29.53
N GLN A 371 -7.50 -8.86 -28.51
CA GLN A 371 -8.49 -8.07 -27.77
C GLN A 371 -8.11 -6.60 -27.75
N LYS A 372 -9.13 -5.78 -27.65
CA LYS A 372 -9.04 -4.36 -27.43
C LYS A 372 -9.69 -4.06 -26.08
N VAL A 373 -9.02 -3.23 -25.30
CA VAL A 373 -9.61 -2.66 -24.10
C VAL A 373 -9.79 -1.15 -24.28
N THR A 374 -10.98 -0.67 -24.02
CA THR A 374 -11.28 0.75 -24.04
C THR A 374 -11.49 1.21 -22.59
N ILE A 375 -10.61 2.10 -22.14
CA ILE A 375 -10.76 2.76 -20.86
C ILE A 375 -11.56 4.03 -21.10
N GLN A 376 -12.66 4.16 -20.37
CA GLN A 376 -13.55 5.33 -20.43
C GLN A 376 -13.65 5.98 -19.04
N GLY A 377 -13.88 7.28 -19.02
CA GLY A 377 -14.10 8.04 -17.80
C GLY A 377 -14.58 9.46 -18.09
N ILE A 378 -14.91 10.18 -17.04
CA ILE A 378 -15.33 11.59 -17.14
C ILE A 378 -14.17 12.47 -16.67
N ARG A 379 -13.77 13.38 -17.55
CA ARG A 379 -12.79 14.43 -17.29
C ARG A 379 -13.42 15.79 -17.60
N ASN A 380 -13.48 16.71 -16.65
CA ASN A 380 -14.07 18.05 -16.85
C ASN A 380 -15.47 18.00 -17.46
N GLN A 381 -16.33 17.14 -16.95
CA GLN A 381 -17.69 16.92 -17.47
C GLN A 381 -17.74 16.41 -18.92
N THR A 382 -16.59 16.15 -19.54
CA THR A 382 -16.47 15.57 -20.88
C THR A 382 -16.07 14.11 -20.79
N GLN A 383 -16.62 13.30 -21.68
CA GLN A 383 -16.23 11.91 -21.79
C GLN A 383 -14.82 11.81 -22.38
N TRP A 384 -13.95 11.09 -21.71
CA TRP A 384 -12.62 10.72 -22.19
C TRP A 384 -12.55 9.23 -22.44
N GLN A 385 -11.83 8.83 -23.47
CA GLN A 385 -11.56 7.42 -23.73
C GLN A 385 -10.17 7.22 -24.33
N ALA A 386 -9.58 6.08 -24.01
CA ALA A 386 -8.38 5.56 -24.63
C ALA A 386 -8.58 4.09 -24.99
N SER A 387 -8.23 3.72 -26.21
CA SER A 387 -8.30 2.33 -26.67
C SER A 387 -6.89 1.76 -26.78
N LEU A 388 -6.68 0.61 -26.17
CA LEU A 388 -5.41 -0.11 -26.16
C LEU A 388 -5.60 -1.47 -26.83
N SER A 389 -4.74 -1.79 -27.78
CA SER A 389 -4.71 -3.11 -28.42
C SER A 389 -3.81 -4.03 -27.60
N VAL A 390 -4.33 -5.17 -27.22
CA VAL A 390 -3.62 -6.18 -26.41
C VAL A 390 -2.38 -6.69 -27.14
N ASN A 391 -2.43 -6.83 -28.48
CA ASN A 391 -1.29 -7.28 -29.28
C ASN A 391 -0.11 -6.30 -29.29
N GLN A 392 -0.33 -5.05 -28.90
CA GLN A 392 0.70 -4.02 -28.77
C GLN A 392 1.25 -3.91 -27.33
N GLY A 393 0.74 -4.74 -26.42
CA GLY A 393 1.23 -4.80 -25.05
C GLY A 393 2.71 -5.20 -25.00
N LYS A 394 3.50 -4.46 -24.23
CA LYS A 394 4.91 -4.79 -24.01
C LYS A 394 5.00 -6.07 -23.19
N ASN A 395 5.88 -7.01 -23.62
CA ASN A 395 6.11 -8.23 -22.84
C ASN A 395 6.69 -7.89 -21.46
N ALA A 396 5.99 -8.31 -20.41
CA ALA A 396 6.33 -8.00 -19.02
C ALA A 396 6.11 -9.22 -18.12
N PRO A 397 7.14 -10.05 -17.92
CA PRO A 397 7.07 -11.16 -16.98
C PRO A 397 6.68 -10.67 -15.57
N GLY A 398 5.81 -11.43 -14.90
CA GLY A 398 5.32 -11.11 -13.55
C GLY A 398 3.99 -10.34 -13.51
N VAL A 399 3.43 -9.95 -14.65
CA VAL A 399 2.07 -9.38 -14.73
C VAL A 399 1.02 -10.40 -14.26
N ASP A 400 1.21 -11.66 -14.60
CA ASP A 400 0.42 -12.80 -14.11
C ASP A 400 0.46 -12.93 -12.59
N VAL A 401 1.64 -12.78 -11.98
CA VAL A 401 1.83 -12.78 -10.53
C VAL A 401 1.06 -11.63 -9.88
N ARG A 402 1.04 -10.46 -10.53
CA ARG A 402 0.30 -9.30 -10.01
C ARG A 402 -1.21 -9.52 -10.06
N TRP A 403 -1.72 -10.12 -11.16
CA TRP A 403 -3.12 -10.52 -11.26
C TRP A 403 -3.47 -11.58 -10.21
N ALA A 404 -2.65 -12.63 -10.08
CA ALA A 404 -2.87 -13.72 -9.13
C ALA A 404 -2.97 -13.21 -7.69
N ARG A 405 -2.09 -12.28 -7.28
CA ARG A 405 -2.16 -11.66 -5.95
C ARG A 405 -3.46 -10.89 -5.75
N ALA A 406 -3.90 -10.10 -6.74
CA ALA A 406 -5.16 -9.36 -6.65
C ALA A 406 -6.36 -10.30 -6.54
N LYS A 407 -6.35 -11.41 -7.28
CA LYS A 407 -7.40 -12.44 -7.23
C LYS A 407 -7.41 -13.16 -5.88
N ILE A 408 -6.24 -13.62 -5.38
CA ILE A 408 -6.12 -14.28 -4.07
C ILE A 408 -6.60 -13.37 -2.95
N GLU A 409 -6.22 -12.09 -2.99
CA GLU A 409 -6.68 -11.09 -2.01
C GLU A 409 -8.21 -11.01 -1.99
N ALA A 410 -8.85 -10.91 -3.15
CA ALA A 410 -10.29 -10.83 -3.26
C ALA A 410 -11.01 -12.13 -2.82
N LEU A 411 -10.46 -13.30 -3.17
CA LEU A 411 -11.00 -14.60 -2.71
C LEU A 411 -10.84 -14.76 -1.19
N THR A 412 -9.72 -14.32 -0.63
CA THR A 412 -9.51 -14.32 0.83
C THR A 412 -10.53 -13.43 1.53
N GLU A 413 -10.85 -12.28 0.95
CA GLU A 413 -11.90 -11.39 1.45
C GLU A 413 -13.30 -12.06 1.38
N GLN A 414 -13.59 -12.75 0.27
CA GLN A 414 -14.85 -13.48 0.13
C GLN A 414 -14.97 -14.60 1.16
N MET A 415 -13.88 -15.28 1.50
CA MET A 415 -13.85 -16.34 2.50
C MET A 415 -14.16 -15.84 3.92
N HIS A 416 -13.73 -14.62 4.25
CA HIS A 416 -14.04 -14.00 5.55
C HIS A 416 -15.49 -13.49 5.65
N SER A 417 -16.14 -13.17 4.53
CA SER A 417 -17.51 -12.64 4.51
C SER A 417 -18.59 -13.74 4.43
N ARG A 418 -18.26 -14.90 3.92
CA ARG A 418 -19.15 -16.08 3.85
C ARG A 418 -18.45 -17.23 4.56
N SER A 419 -19.18 -18.04 5.34
CA SER A 419 -18.64 -19.28 5.93
C SER A 419 -17.86 -20.01 4.83
N GLY A 420 -16.52 -19.98 4.94
CA GLY A 420 -15.59 -20.28 3.85
C GLY A 420 -15.93 -21.61 3.20
N SER A 421 -16.37 -21.57 1.95
CA SER A 421 -16.58 -22.78 1.19
C SER A 421 -15.23 -23.41 0.88
N ASN A 422 -15.13 -24.73 0.95
CA ASN A 422 -13.93 -25.47 0.54
C ASN A 422 -13.51 -25.10 -0.89
N ASP A 423 -14.46 -24.67 -1.73
CA ASP A 423 -14.22 -24.25 -3.11
C ASP A 423 -13.35 -23.00 -3.21
N VAL A 424 -13.59 -21.99 -2.36
CA VAL A 424 -12.76 -20.76 -2.33
C VAL A 424 -11.35 -21.06 -1.85
N LYS A 425 -11.21 -21.92 -0.82
CA LYS A 425 -9.89 -22.38 -0.36
C LYS A 425 -9.12 -23.10 -1.46
N GLN A 426 -9.81 -23.98 -2.20
CA GLN A 426 -9.21 -24.73 -3.30
C GLN A 426 -8.80 -23.80 -4.44
N GLU A 427 -9.64 -22.81 -4.78
CA GLU A 427 -9.31 -21.80 -5.80
C GLU A 427 -8.08 -20.98 -5.42
N ILE A 428 -7.99 -20.48 -4.16
CA ILE A 428 -6.81 -19.78 -3.66
C ILE A 428 -5.56 -20.65 -3.77
N THR A 429 -5.66 -21.93 -3.35
CA THR A 429 -4.56 -22.88 -3.39
C THR A 429 -4.07 -23.11 -4.81
N ASN A 430 -4.99 -23.33 -5.75
CA ASN A 430 -4.67 -23.59 -7.15
C ASN A 430 -3.96 -22.37 -7.80
N ILE A 431 -4.50 -21.16 -7.58
CA ILE A 431 -3.88 -19.92 -8.10
C ILE A 431 -2.49 -19.72 -7.49
N ALA A 432 -2.35 -19.93 -6.17
CA ALA A 432 -1.07 -19.74 -5.50
C ALA A 432 -0.01 -20.74 -6.00
N LEU A 433 -0.37 -22.00 -6.22
CA LEU A 433 0.54 -23.01 -6.77
C LEU A 433 0.91 -22.71 -8.22
N GLN A 434 -0.07 -22.35 -9.07
CA GLN A 434 0.17 -22.04 -10.49
C GLN A 434 1.12 -20.85 -10.68
N HIS A 435 1.03 -19.83 -9.82
CA HIS A 435 1.84 -18.61 -9.90
C HIS A 435 2.99 -18.55 -8.88
N HIS A 436 3.32 -19.69 -8.25
CA HIS A 436 4.41 -19.80 -7.25
C HIS A 436 4.31 -18.75 -6.12
N LEU A 437 3.12 -18.57 -5.58
CA LEU A 437 2.85 -17.60 -4.53
C LEU A 437 2.65 -18.28 -3.17
N VAL A 438 3.10 -17.60 -2.12
CA VAL A 438 2.74 -17.93 -0.74
C VAL A 438 1.35 -17.34 -0.46
N SER A 439 0.47 -18.16 0.09
CA SER A 439 -0.85 -17.78 0.59
C SER A 439 -1.03 -18.36 2.00
N GLN A 440 -2.16 -18.11 2.64
CA GLN A 440 -2.48 -18.76 3.92
C GLN A 440 -2.61 -20.31 3.82
N PHE A 441 -2.65 -20.86 2.59
CA PHE A 441 -2.80 -22.30 2.33
C PHE A 441 -1.60 -22.90 1.61
N THR A 442 -0.57 -22.12 1.26
CA THR A 442 0.62 -22.56 0.55
C THR A 442 1.87 -22.00 1.16
N SER A 443 2.98 -22.76 1.09
CA SER A 443 4.30 -22.33 1.52
C SER A 443 5.34 -22.59 0.43
N LEU A 444 6.48 -21.92 0.50
CA LEU A 444 7.64 -22.22 -0.34
C LEU A 444 8.55 -23.21 0.35
N VAL A 445 8.93 -24.24 -0.39
CA VAL A 445 9.93 -25.23 0.06
C VAL A 445 11.10 -25.19 -0.91
N ALA A 446 12.30 -24.97 -0.39
CA ALA A 446 13.53 -25.11 -1.17
C ALA A 446 13.94 -26.59 -1.14
N VAL A 447 14.03 -27.22 -2.31
CA VAL A 447 14.53 -28.60 -2.45
C VAL A 447 15.85 -28.54 -3.17
N ASP A 448 16.92 -28.99 -2.51
CA ASP A 448 18.21 -29.18 -3.15
C ASP A 448 18.13 -30.44 -4.03
N LYS A 449 18.24 -30.24 -5.34
CA LYS A 449 18.23 -31.32 -6.35
C LYS A 449 19.63 -31.85 -6.66
N THR A 450 20.67 -31.32 -6.02
CA THR A 450 22.02 -31.90 -6.19
C THR A 450 22.03 -33.33 -5.68
N SER A 451 22.58 -34.26 -6.47
CA SER A 451 22.67 -35.66 -6.09
C SER A 451 23.31 -35.76 -4.73
N ALA A 452 22.62 -36.37 -3.77
CA ALA A 452 23.16 -36.65 -2.46
C ALA A 452 24.37 -37.59 -2.62
N VAL A 453 25.57 -37.03 -2.74
CA VAL A 453 26.78 -37.77 -2.47
C VAL A 453 26.68 -38.14 -1.01
N LYS A 454 26.64 -39.46 -0.69
CA LYS A 454 26.56 -39.93 0.69
C LYS A 454 27.65 -39.21 1.48
N PRO A 455 27.30 -38.46 2.52
CA PRO A 455 28.32 -37.77 3.31
C PRO A 455 29.13 -38.81 4.06
N VAL A 456 30.40 -38.93 3.71
CA VAL A 456 31.39 -39.45 4.60
C VAL A 456 31.55 -38.38 5.68
N GLU A 457 31.02 -38.65 6.88
CA GLU A 457 31.08 -37.80 8.07
C GLU A 457 30.88 -36.30 7.81
N ALA A 458 29.65 -35.84 7.92
CA ALA A 458 29.33 -34.43 7.83
C ALA A 458 29.90 -33.66 9.04
N VAL A 459 31.11 -33.18 8.89
CA VAL A 459 31.62 -32.09 9.73
C VAL A 459 30.72 -30.89 9.44
N SER A 460 29.99 -30.47 10.44
CA SER A 460 29.21 -29.20 10.36
C SER A 460 30.22 -28.08 10.09
N LYS A 461 30.30 -27.62 8.85
CA LYS A 461 31.06 -26.41 8.50
C LYS A 461 30.21 -25.21 8.91
N ALA A 462 30.57 -24.57 10.01
CA ALA A 462 30.10 -23.24 10.30
C ALA A 462 30.55 -22.32 9.15
N GLN A 463 29.61 -21.73 8.41
CA GLN A 463 29.92 -20.81 7.35
C GLN A 463 29.76 -19.39 7.90
N THR A 464 30.88 -18.72 8.14
CA THR A 464 30.90 -17.32 8.54
C THR A 464 30.71 -16.46 7.30
N VAL A 465 29.66 -15.65 7.29
CA VAL A 465 29.43 -14.66 6.22
C VAL A 465 29.91 -13.31 6.74
N ALA A 466 30.97 -12.77 6.12
CA ALA A 466 31.45 -11.44 6.42
C ALA A 466 30.43 -10.39 5.92
N LEU A 467 30.10 -9.43 6.75
CA LEU A 467 29.16 -8.34 6.44
C LEU A 467 29.94 -7.03 6.28
N ASN A 468 29.61 -6.26 5.23
CA ASN A 468 30.10 -4.90 5.11
C ASN A 468 29.43 -4.01 6.16
N ARG A 469 30.16 -3.01 6.65
CA ARG A 469 29.56 -1.95 7.44
C ARG A 469 28.64 -1.10 6.56
N PRO A 470 27.51 -0.65 7.07
CA PRO A 470 26.69 0.32 6.37
C PRO A 470 27.48 1.57 6.01
N HIS A 471 27.30 2.08 4.81
CA HIS A 471 27.99 3.25 4.31
C HIS A 471 27.84 4.46 5.25
N GLY A 472 28.94 5.12 5.58
CA GLY A 472 28.97 6.30 6.47
C GLY A 472 29.11 5.97 7.96
N MET A 473 29.13 4.69 8.36
CA MET A 473 29.50 4.30 9.71
C MET A 473 31.02 4.38 9.90
N THR A 474 31.49 5.20 10.86
CA THR A 474 32.89 5.27 11.24
C THR A 474 33.18 4.42 12.47
N SER A 475 34.40 3.88 12.57
CA SER A 475 34.87 2.95 13.59
C SER A 475 34.85 3.47 15.04
N LYS A 476 34.62 4.75 15.26
CA LYS A 476 34.67 5.36 16.59
C LYS A 476 33.38 5.28 17.40
N THR A 477 32.31 4.76 16.85
CA THR A 477 31.09 4.49 17.60
C THR A 477 31.16 3.08 18.19
N THR A 478 31.81 2.93 19.32
CA THR A 478 31.42 1.89 20.27
C THR A 478 29.92 2.08 20.46
N PHE A 479 29.11 1.14 19.99
CA PHE A 479 27.67 1.17 20.23
C PHE A 479 27.43 0.93 21.73
N ALA A 480 27.61 1.97 22.53
CA ALA A 480 27.00 2.02 23.84
C ALA A 480 25.50 2.30 23.61
N PHE A 481 24.75 1.23 23.36
CA PHE A 481 23.31 1.33 23.45
C PHE A 481 22.98 1.71 24.89
N PRO A 482 22.11 2.70 25.13
CA PRO A 482 21.64 2.93 26.48
C PRO A 482 21.10 1.60 26.99
N SER A 483 21.59 1.15 28.16
CA SER A 483 21.09 -0.03 28.82
C SER A 483 19.63 0.26 29.19
N THR A 484 18.70 -0.11 28.33
CA THR A 484 17.27 -0.06 28.61
C THR A 484 16.82 -1.17 29.57
N ALA A 485 17.74 -2.00 30.03
CA ALA A 485 17.53 -2.85 31.18
C ALA A 485 17.52 -1.95 32.43
N THR A 486 16.38 -1.46 32.82
CA THR A 486 16.17 -0.97 34.18
C THR A 486 16.51 -2.12 35.10
N ASN A 487 17.62 -1.99 35.83
CA ASN A 487 17.86 -2.74 37.06
C ASN A 487 16.82 -2.26 38.10
N GLY A 488 15.55 -2.54 37.83
CA GLY A 488 14.51 -2.42 38.83
C GLY A 488 14.74 -3.49 39.87
N PRO A 489 14.83 -3.15 41.15
CA PRO A 489 15.00 -4.18 42.19
C PRO A 489 13.79 -5.11 42.15
N LEU A 490 14.08 -6.41 42.21
CA LEU A 490 13.15 -7.55 42.13
C LEU A 490 12.21 -7.66 43.32
N TRP A 491 11.76 -6.56 43.88
CA TRP A 491 10.95 -6.49 45.09
C TRP A 491 9.50 -6.09 44.89
N LEU A 492 9.06 -5.99 43.67
CA LEU A 492 7.67 -5.61 43.39
C LEU A 492 6.84 -6.77 42.84
N LEU A 493 7.09 -7.99 43.35
CA LEU A 493 6.24 -9.16 43.16
C LEU A 493 6.06 -9.84 44.52
N ILE A 494 5.33 -9.19 45.42
CA ILE A 494 4.52 -9.81 46.49
C ILE A 494 3.18 -9.10 46.47
#